data_f68c62b5f522b5f2e48d4b327ef5526a
#
_entry.id   f68c62b5f522b5f2e48d4b327ef5526a
#
_cell.length_a   1.000
_cell.length_b   1.000
_cell.length_c   1.000
_cell.angle_alpha   90.00
_cell.angle_beta   90.00
_cell.angle_gamma   90.00
#
_symmetry.space_group_name_H-M   'P 1'
#
loop_
_entity.id
_entity.type
_entity.pdbx_description
1 polymer ?
#
loop_
_entity_poly.entity_id
_entity_poly.type
_entity_poly.pdbx_seq_one_letter_code
_entity_poly.pdbx_strand_id
1 'polypeptide(L)'
;MDQFSQFTCRPENQEMVSPALISSLGIAPEDIYASVENITAIAAAAGKSAGRDFALLPFCHTVEAKAMGADIRPADDTAGPRAGAYTLNDPGELPPVDISASADAARLLRASSALRDGGWRVVYQLSGPISIFSCMTPLSGLFKCWRKTPETVGASLDRLQDMLSRFTEVLCEAGVEYISYSDPAGNANILGPKYGSLLTERFTLPFLKRIREICGDRCSLLICPMTAASLSSGGHLLAAAPDGGDIAVCCVKREGCMKSKNFKLR
;
A
#
# COMPACT_ATOMS: atom_id res chain seq x y z
N MET A 1 25.02 0.29 11.23
CA MET A 1 23.66 0.86 11.44
C MET A 1 22.89 0.71 10.15
N ASP A 2 21.67 0.18 10.22
CA ASP A 2 20.80 0.05 9.06
C ASP A 2 20.52 1.45 8.49
N GLN A 3 20.83 1.66 7.21
CA GLN A 3 20.67 2.94 6.51
C GLN A 3 19.20 3.40 6.47
N PHE A 4 18.25 2.54 6.79
CA PHE A 4 16.81 2.83 6.81
C PHE A 4 16.25 3.05 8.22
N SER A 5 16.99 2.72 9.29
CA SER A 5 16.51 2.81 10.68
C SER A 5 16.17 4.24 11.13
N GLN A 6 16.71 5.24 10.44
CA GLN A 6 16.43 6.66 10.71
C GLN A 6 15.12 7.17 10.07
N PHE A 7 14.46 6.38 9.22
CA PHE A 7 13.20 6.79 8.62
C PHE A 7 12.07 6.61 9.63
N THR A 8 11.38 7.70 9.92
CA THR A 8 10.14 7.70 10.67
C THR A 8 9.01 8.14 9.75
N CYS A 9 7.92 7.37 9.74
CA CYS A 9 6.72 7.78 9.02
C CYS A 9 5.97 8.78 9.91
N ARG A 10 6.01 10.05 9.56
CA ARG A 10 5.31 11.11 10.28
C ARG A 10 3.92 11.32 9.69
N PRO A 11 2.93 11.84 10.47
CA PRO A 11 1.58 12.11 9.97
C PRO A 11 1.54 12.94 8.68
N GLU A 12 2.37 13.99 8.59
CA GLU A 12 2.49 14.84 7.41
C GLU A 12 2.98 14.12 6.14
N ASN A 13 3.59 12.93 6.30
CA ASN A 13 3.98 12.07 5.20
C ASN A 13 2.90 11.03 4.84
N GLN A 14 1.78 10.99 5.57
CA GLN A 14 0.69 10.03 5.32
C GLN A 14 -0.42 10.65 4.48
N GLU A 15 -0.57 11.95 4.54
CA GLU A 15 -1.56 12.67 3.74
C GLU A 15 -1.12 12.70 2.27
N MET A 16 -1.91 12.10 1.41
CA MET A 16 -1.61 12.00 -0.02
C MET A 16 -2.23 13.13 -0.83
N VAL A 17 -3.37 13.63 -0.37
CA VAL A 17 -4.13 14.69 -1.00
C VAL A 17 -4.72 15.57 0.11
N SER A 18 -4.43 16.87 0.07
CA SER A 18 -4.96 17.80 1.07
C SER A 18 -6.43 18.13 0.80
N PRO A 19 -7.24 18.36 1.86
CA PRO A 19 -8.62 18.82 1.71
C PRO A 19 -8.72 20.09 0.87
N ALA A 20 -7.77 21.03 1.02
CA ALA A 20 -7.72 22.26 0.23
C ALA A 20 -7.60 21.99 -1.28
N LEU A 21 -6.81 20.99 -1.69
CA LEU A 21 -6.72 20.62 -3.10
C LEU A 21 -8.04 20.05 -3.62
N ILE A 22 -8.67 19.15 -2.86
CA ILE A 22 -9.97 18.56 -3.23
C ILE A 22 -11.01 19.66 -3.43
N SER A 23 -11.13 20.58 -2.46
CA SER A 23 -12.05 21.72 -2.53
C SER A 23 -11.78 22.64 -3.72
N SER A 24 -10.50 22.85 -4.08
CA SER A 24 -10.14 23.69 -5.25
C SER A 24 -10.59 23.11 -6.59
N LEU A 25 -10.87 21.79 -6.62
CA LEU A 25 -11.41 21.09 -7.79
C LEU A 25 -12.95 21.07 -7.80
N GLY A 26 -13.61 21.62 -6.78
CA GLY A 26 -15.07 21.58 -6.63
C GLY A 26 -15.59 20.17 -6.32
N ILE A 27 -14.76 19.29 -5.79
CA ILE A 27 -15.13 17.92 -5.40
C ILE A 27 -15.40 17.89 -3.90
N ALA A 28 -16.51 17.27 -3.50
CA ALA A 28 -16.78 17.03 -2.09
C ALA A 28 -15.82 15.96 -1.53
N PRO A 29 -15.30 16.11 -0.30
CA PRO A 29 -14.35 15.15 0.28
C PRO A 29 -14.84 13.70 0.24
N GLU A 30 -16.11 13.45 0.52
CA GLU A 30 -16.72 12.13 0.47
C GLU A 30 -16.77 11.52 -0.93
N ASP A 31 -16.68 12.33 -1.99
CA ASP A 31 -16.79 11.94 -3.39
C ASP A 31 -15.44 11.67 -4.07
N ILE A 32 -14.33 11.63 -3.33
CA ILE A 32 -12.99 11.42 -3.90
C ILE A 32 -12.87 10.12 -4.70
N TYR A 33 -13.65 9.09 -4.37
CA TYR A 33 -13.74 7.81 -5.10
C TYR A 33 -15.08 7.60 -5.81
N ALA A 34 -15.95 8.61 -5.92
CA ALA A 34 -17.28 8.46 -6.49
C ALA A 34 -17.26 8.21 -8.01
N SER A 35 -16.28 8.74 -8.71
CA SER A 35 -16.14 8.56 -10.16
C SER A 35 -14.67 8.44 -10.61
N VAL A 36 -14.48 7.94 -11.82
CA VAL A 36 -13.16 7.88 -12.48
C VAL A 36 -12.62 9.29 -12.72
N GLU A 37 -13.50 10.22 -13.09
CA GLU A 37 -13.19 11.62 -13.36
C GLU A 37 -12.64 12.30 -12.10
N ASN A 38 -13.30 12.11 -10.95
CA ASN A 38 -12.82 12.67 -9.66
C ASN A 38 -11.45 12.14 -9.30
N ILE A 39 -11.26 10.82 -9.35
CA ILE A 39 -9.98 10.18 -9.05
C ILE A 39 -8.87 10.71 -9.97
N THR A 40 -9.13 10.78 -11.27
CA THR A 40 -8.17 11.25 -12.27
C THR A 40 -7.82 12.73 -12.07
N ALA A 41 -8.82 13.58 -11.84
CA ALA A 41 -8.61 15.01 -11.60
C ALA A 41 -7.78 15.26 -10.34
N ILE A 42 -8.11 14.58 -9.23
CA ILE A 42 -7.40 14.70 -7.96
C ILE A 42 -5.96 14.22 -8.10
N ALA A 43 -5.74 13.03 -8.69
CA ALA A 43 -4.40 12.45 -8.85
C ALA A 43 -3.49 13.35 -9.71
N ALA A 44 -4.02 13.85 -10.84
CA ALA A 44 -3.28 14.75 -11.72
C ALA A 44 -2.98 16.10 -11.05
N ALA A 45 -3.95 16.69 -10.35
CA ALA A 45 -3.74 17.96 -9.63
C ALA A 45 -2.73 17.80 -8.48
N ALA A 46 -2.79 16.69 -7.73
CA ALA A 46 -1.84 16.39 -6.66
C ALA A 46 -0.42 16.17 -7.22
N GLY A 47 -0.27 15.48 -8.35
CA GLY A 47 0.99 15.31 -9.05
C GLY A 47 1.58 16.66 -9.46
N LYS A 48 0.78 17.49 -10.13
CA LYS A 48 1.20 18.85 -10.58
C LYS A 48 1.58 19.74 -9.40
N SER A 49 0.76 19.79 -8.35
CA SER A 49 1.02 20.61 -7.16
C SER A 49 2.31 20.24 -6.45
N ALA A 50 2.65 18.95 -6.45
CA ALA A 50 3.88 18.44 -5.85
C ALA A 50 5.09 18.41 -6.81
N GLY A 51 4.97 18.93 -8.03
CA GLY A 51 6.02 18.91 -9.03
C GLY A 51 6.45 17.49 -9.44
N ARG A 52 5.56 16.52 -9.39
CA ARG A 52 5.82 15.11 -9.71
C ARG A 52 5.56 14.85 -11.19
N ASP A 53 6.31 13.91 -11.75
CA ASP A 53 6.10 13.34 -13.08
C ASP A 53 5.21 12.09 -13.06
N PHE A 54 4.61 11.77 -11.91
CA PHE A 54 3.73 10.62 -11.70
C PHE A 54 2.46 10.98 -10.93
N ALA A 55 1.40 10.22 -11.19
CA ALA A 55 0.16 10.23 -10.43
C ALA A 55 0.18 9.11 -9.37
N LEU A 56 -0.18 9.42 -8.13
CA LEU A 56 -0.19 8.47 -7.02
C LEU A 56 -1.62 8.03 -6.68
N LEU A 57 -1.86 6.74 -6.66
CA LEU A 57 -3.11 6.08 -6.30
C LEU A 57 -2.83 4.96 -5.28
N PRO A 58 -3.82 4.58 -4.46
CA PRO A 58 -4.98 5.36 -4.04
C PRO A 58 -4.58 6.51 -3.11
N PHE A 59 -5.53 7.33 -2.68
CA PHE A 59 -5.30 8.46 -1.76
C PHE A 59 -5.27 8.05 -0.28
N CYS A 60 -5.44 6.77 0.03
CA CYS A 60 -5.48 6.24 1.39
C CYS A 60 -5.04 4.77 1.41
N HIS A 61 -4.83 4.23 2.61
CA HIS A 61 -4.48 2.82 2.84
C HIS A 61 -5.69 1.95 3.22
N THR A 62 -6.90 2.32 2.77
CA THR A 62 -8.13 1.64 3.20
C THR A 62 -8.86 0.91 2.08
N VAL A 63 -8.43 1.05 0.83
CA VAL A 63 -9.13 0.51 -0.35
C VAL A 63 -9.20 -1.01 -0.32
N GLU A 64 -8.08 -1.67 -0.07
CA GLU A 64 -8.01 -3.13 0.01
C GLU A 64 -8.84 -3.64 1.19
N ALA A 65 -8.74 -2.99 2.35
CA ALA A 65 -9.52 -3.35 3.53
C ALA A 65 -11.03 -3.18 3.28
N LYS A 66 -11.45 -2.09 2.61
CA LYS A 66 -12.85 -1.85 2.24
C LYS A 66 -13.38 -2.94 1.31
N ALA A 67 -12.57 -3.36 0.34
CA ALA A 67 -12.93 -4.47 -0.54
C ALA A 67 -13.15 -5.78 0.22
N MET A 68 -12.47 -5.96 1.34
CA MET A 68 -12.60 -7.13 2.24
C MET A 68 -13.69 -6.97 3.30
N GLY A 69 -14.47 -5.88 3.27
CA GLY A 69 -15.61 -5.65 4.18
C GLY A 69 -15.29 -4.79 5.40
N ALA A 70 -14.17 -4.07 5.41
CA ALA A 70 -13.93 -3.08 6.46
C ALA A 70 -14.96 -1.95 6.39
N ASP A 71 -15.41 -1.48 7.55
CA ASP A 71 -16.16 -0.24 7.68
C ASP A 71 -15.19 0.94 7.51
N ILE A 72 -15.33 1.65 6.39
CA ILE A 72 -14.49 2.80 6.07
C ILE A 72 -15.36 4.07 6.06
N ARG A 73 -15.07 4.96 6.99
CA ARG A 73 -15.64 6.30 6.99
C ARG A 73 -15.10 7.07 5.78
N PRO A 74 -15.94 7.74 5.01
CA PRO A 74 -15.51 8.58 3.89
C PRO A 74 -14.58 9.70 4.38
N ALA A 75 -13.91 10.34 3.45
CA ALA A 75 -13.19 11.59 3.73
C ALA A 75 -14.16 12.69 4.16
N ASP A 76 -13.67 13.62 4.96
CA ASP A 76 -14.35 14.86 5.34
C ASP A 76 -13.37 16.04 5.26
N ASP A 77 -13.79 17.23 5.66
CA ASP A 77 -12.98 18.45 5.59
C ASP A 77 -11.70 18.40 6.45
N THR A 78 -11.58 17.42 7.34
CA THR A 78 -10.47 17.32 8.31
C THR A 78 -9.55 16.15 8.04
N ALA A 79 -10.04 15.08 7.40
CA ALA A 79 -9.27 13.85 7.21
C ALA A 79 -9.73 13.05 5.98
N GLY A 80 -8.78 12.30 5.40
CA GLY A 80 -9.06 11.32 4.35
C GLY A 80 -9.88 10.10 4.83
N PRO A 81 -10.20 9.16 3.94
CA PRO A 81 -10.89 7.92 4.30
C PRO A 81 -10.14 7.16 5.39
N ARG A 82 -10.87 6.68 6.39
CA ARG A 82 -10.29 6.04 7.58
C ARG A 82 -11.16 4.93 8.13
N ALA A 83 -10.56 4.02 8.89
CA ALA A 83 -11.29 2.94 9.54
C ALA A 83 -12.39 3.49 10.46
N GLY A 84 -13.57 2.87 10.38
CA GLY A 84 -14.72 3.07 11.25
C GLY A 84 -14.79 2.03 12.36
N ALA A 85 -15.91 1.33 12.45
CA ALA A 85 -16.08 0.22 13.39
C ALA A 85 -15.28 -1.02 12.94
N TYR A 86 -14.80 -1.80 13.90
CA TYR A 86 -14.17 -3.08 13.57
C TYR A 86 -15.20 -4.09 13.10
N THR A 87 -14.90 -4.80 12.02
CA THR A 87 -15.81 -5.76 11.37
C THR A 87 -15.41 -7.21 11.60
N LEU A 88 -14.20 -7.48 12.10
CA LEU A 88 -13.73 -8.83 12.43
C LEU A 88 -13.47 -8.95 13.93
N ASN A 89 -13.99 -10.00 14.54
CA ASN A 89 -13.65 -10.39 15.91
C ASN A 89 -12.34 -11.18 15.95
N ASP A 90 -12.07 -11.96 14.90
CA ASP A 90 -10.89 -12.80 14.75
C ASP A 90 -10.29 -12.62 13.34
N PRO A 91 -8.95 -12.49 13.19
CA PRO A 91 -8.31 -12.43 11.87
C PRO A 91 -8.66 -13.61 10.96
N GLY A 92 -8.98 -14.78 11.53
CA GLY A 92 -9.41 -15.96 10.80
C GLY A 92 -10.71 -15.80 10.01
N GLU A 93 -11.55 -14.84 10.39
CA GLU A 93 -12.81 -14.51 9.71
C GLU A 93 -12.61 -13.71 8.40
N LEU A 94 -11.35 -13.36 8.04
CA LEU A 94 -11.05 -12.63 6.80
C LEU A 94 -11.66 -13.36 5.59
N PRO A 95 -12.61 -12.74 4.85
CA PRO A 95 -13.25 -13.39 3.72
C PRO A 95 -12.30 -13.48 2.52
N PRO A 96 -12.36 -14.56 1.72
CA PRO A 96 -11.74 -14.59 0.41
C PRO A 96 -12.56 -13.73 -0.55
N VAL A 97 -11.94 -12.69 -1.11
CA VAL A 97 -12.60 -11.76 -2.06
C VAL A 97 -11.73 -11.50 -3.28
N ASP A 98 -12.37 -11.09 -4.35
CA ASP A 98 -11.69 -10.43 -5.47
C ASP A 98 -11.70 -8.92 -5.20
N ILE A 99 -10.53 -8.36 -4.86
CA ILE A 99 -10.38 -6.94 -4.56
C ILE A 99 -10.79 -6.09 -5.77
N SER A 100 -10.45 -6.54 -6.99
CA SER A 100 -10.70 -5.81 -8.23
C SER A 100 -12.20 -5.66 -8.54
N ALA A 101 -13.03 -6.55 -8.01
CA ALA A 101 -14.49 -6.51 -8.17
C ALA A 101 -15.16 -5.45 -7.27
N SER A 102 -14.46 -4.91 -6.27
CA SER A 102 -15.02 -3.84 -5.44
C SER A 102 -15.18 -2.54 -6.25
N ALA A 103 -16.23 -1.77 -5.93
CA ALA A 103 -16.56 -0.57 -6.70
C ALA A 103 -15.42 0.45 -6.73
N ASP A 104 -14.74 0.66 -5.60
CA ASP A 104 -13.64 1.64 -5.51
C ASP A 104 -12.40 1.13 -6.25
N ALA A 105 -12.03 -0.15 -6.10
CA ALA A 105 -10.90 -0.72 -6.84
C ALA A 105 -11.15 -0.72 -8.35
N ALA A 106 -12.36 -1.07 -8.79
CA ALA A 106 -12.73 -1.02 -10.20
C ALA A 106 -12.64 0.39 -10.81
N ARG A 107 -13.00 1.43 -10.02
CA ARG A 107 -12.82 2.82 -10.46
C ARG A 107 -11.34 3.22 -10.49
N LEU A 108 -10.55 2.80 -9.51
CA LEU A 108 -9.11 3.05 -9.47
C LEU A 108 -8.37 2.40 -10.64
N LEU A 109 -8.73 1.19 -11.01
CA LEU A 109 -8.17 0.52 -12.20
C LEU A 109 -8.46 1.30 -13.48
N ARG A 110 -9.71 1.76 -13.67
CA ARG A 110 -10.07 2.60 -14.82
C ARG A 110 -9.38 3.96 -14.77
N ALA A 111 -9.26 4.56 -13.60
CA ALA A 111 -8.54 5.82 -13.42
C ALA A 111 -7.03 5.66 -13.73
N SER A 112 -6.43 4.52 -13.36
CA SER A 112 -5.03 4.21 -13.72
C SER A 112 -4.84 4.20 -15.23
N SER A 113 -5.73 3.52 -15.97
CA SER A 113 -5.70 3.52 -17.44
C SER A 113 -5.89 4.92 -18.04
N ALA A 114 -6.85 5.69 -17.53
CA ALA A 114 -7.10 7.06 -17.99
C ALA A 114 -5.93 8.01 -17.73
N LEU A 115 -5.27 7.88 -16.56
CA LEU A 115 -4.07 8.66 -16.23
C LEU A 115 -2.91 8.32 -17.16
N ARG A 116 -2.65 7.02 -17.39
CA ARG A 116 -1.63 6.56 -18.33
C ARG A 116 -1.89 7.10 -19.74
N ASP A 117 -3.12 6.99 -20.22
CA ASP A 117 -3.53 7.47 -21.55
C ASP A 117 -3.40 9.01 -21.65
N GLY A 118 -3.54 9.72 -20.53
CA GLY A 118 -3.27 11.14 -20.36
C GLY A 118 -1.77 11.49 -20.20
N GLY A 119 -0.86 10.53 -20.35
CA GLY A 119 0.59 10.73 -20.30
C GLY A 119 1.21 10.72 -18.89
N TRP A 120 0.46 10.33 -17.87
CA TRP A 120 0.99 10.20 -16.51
C TRP A 120 1.62 8.82 -16.30
N ARG A 121 2.76 8.79 -15.63
CA ARG A 121 3.27 7.58 -14.98
C ARG A 121 2.39 7.30 -13.78
N VAL A 122 1.93 6.07 -13.60
CA VAL A 122 1.02 5.72 -12.50
C VAL A 122 1.74 4.90 -11.44
N VAL A 123 1.71 5.39 -10.22
CA VAL A 123 2.19 4.68 -9.03
C VAL A 123 0.98 4.23 -8.22
N TYR A 124 0.85 2.93 -7.97
CA TYR A 124 -0.17 2.40 -7.06
C TYR A 124 0.47 2.01 -5.73
N GLN A 125 -0.01 2.60 -4.63
CA GLN A 125 0.43 2.27 -3.28
C GLN A 125 -0.38 1.10 -2.73
N LEU A 126 0.21 -0.08 -2.75
CA LEU A 126 -0.40 -1.32 -2.27
C LEU A 126 -0.20 -1.46 -0.76
N SER A 127 -1.29 -1.66 -0.02
CA SER A 127 -1.26 -1.77 1.44
C SER A 127 -0.85 -3.17 1.90
N GLY A 128 -0.02 -3.22 2.93
CA GLY A 128 0.38 -4.49 3.56
C GLY A 128 -0.62 -5.01 4.59
N PRO A 129 -0.40 -6.25 5.07
CA PRO A 129 -1.40 -7.00 5.84
C PRO A 129 -1.77 -6.35 7.17
N ILE A 130 -0.81 -5.79 7.90
CA ILE A 130 -1.12 -5.22 9.22
C ILE A 130 -1.94 -3.93 9.07
N SER A 131 -1.65 -3.12 8.05
CA SER A 131 -2.45 -1.94 7.73
C SER A 131 -3.87 -2.32 7.33
N ILE A 132 -4.05 -3.40 6.56
CA ILE A 132 -5.37 -3.94 6.21
C ILE A 132 -6.10 -4.43 7.47
N PHE A 133 -5.48 -5.30 8.27
CA PHE A 133 -6.09 -5.79 9.51
C PHE A 133 -6.42 -4.66 10.49
N SER A 134 -5.59 -3.62 10.59
CA SER A 134 -5.85 -2.48 11.49
C SER A 134 -7.14 -1.72 11.16
N CYS A 135 -7.64 -1.84 9.93
CA CYS A 135 -8.94 -1.30 9.54
C CYS A 135 -10.11 -2.21 9.94
N MET A 136 -9.87 -3.48 10.24
CA MET A 136 -10.91 -4.49 10.43
C MET A 136 -10.98 -5.07 11.84
N THR A 137 -9.86 -5.06 12.57
CA THR A 137 -9.77 -5.59 13.94
C THR A 137 -8.78 -4.77 14.78
N PRO A 138 -8.99 -4.68 16.11
CA PRO A 138 -8.00 -4.04 16.98
C PRO A 138 -6.65 -4.74 16.89
N LEU A 139 -5.55 -4.00 16.76
CA LEU A 139 -4.19 -4.59 16.73
C LEU A 139 -3.89 -5.43 17.98
N SER A 140 -4.43 -5.06 19.14
CA SER A 140 -4.32 -5.86 20.37
C SER A 140 -4.98 -7.24 20.23
N GLY A 141 -6.10 -7.32 19.49
CA GLY A 141 -6.80 -8.57 19.14
C GLY A 141 -5.95 -9.42 18.20
N LEU A 142 -5.40 -8.81 17.16
CA LEU A 142 -4.48 -9.47 16.22
C LEU A 142 -3.26 -10.07 16.95
N PHE A 143 -2.61 -9.31 17.83
CA PHE A 143 -1.47 -9.82 18.62
C PHE A 143 -1.84 -10.92 19.58
N LYS A 144 -3.02 -10.83 20.19
CA LYS A 144 -3.54 -11.90 21.06
C LYS A 144 -3.78 -13.19 20.26
N CYS A 145 -4.36 -13.09 19.08
CA CYS A 145 -4.57 -14.22 18.16
C CYS A 145 -3.21 -14.79 17.72
N TRP A 146 -2.29 -13.94 17.27
CA TRP A 146 -0.95 -14.38 16.84
C TRP A 146 -0.18 -15.14 17.92
N ARG A 147 -0.39 -14.78 19.19
CA ARG A 147 0.22 -15.49 20.33
C ARG A 147 -0.46 -16.80 20.67
N LYS A 148 -1.80 -16.86 20.56
CA LYS A 148 -2.62 -18.02 21.02
C LYS A 148 -2.85 -19.04 19.92
N THR A 149 -3.09 -18.57 18.70
CA THR A 149 -3.45 -19.36 17.53
C THR A 149 -2.68 -18.85 16.31
N PRO A 150 -1.33 -19.00 16.29
CA PRO A 150 -0.48 -18.47 15.22
C PRO A 150 -0.84 -19.05 13.84
N GLU A 151 -1.38 -20.27 13.80
CA GLU A 151 -1.85 -20.93 12.58
C GLU A 151 -3.05 -20.19 11.96
N THR A 152 -3.95 -19.64 12.77
CA THR A 152 -5.09 -18.83 12.29
C THR A 152 -4.60 -17.57 11.59
N VAL A 153 -3.67 -16.85 12.24
CA VAL A 153 -3.07 -15.66 11.61
C VAL A 153 -2.26 -16.03 10.36
N GLY A 154 -1.53 -17.14 10.41
CA GLY A 154 -0.79 -17.67 9.26
C GLY A 154 -1.70 -17.93 8.06
N ALA A 155 -2.81 -18.65 8.26
CA ALA A 155 -3.79 -18.92 7.20
C ALA A 155 -4.43 -17.64 6.63
N SER A 156 -4.63 -16.61 7.47
CA SER A 156 -5.16 -15.33 7.02
C SER A 156 -4.13 -14.53 6.22
N LEU A 157 -2.86 -14.59 6.60
CA LEU A 157 -1.77 -14.01 5.83
C LEU A 157 -1.63 -14.69 4.46
N ASP A 158 -1.80 -16.01 4.37
CA ASP A 158 -1.78 -16.73 3.09
C ASP A 158 -2.92 -16.29 2.17
N ARG A 159 -4.16 -16.18 2.72
CA ARG A 159 -5.29 -15.64 1.95
C ARG A 159 -5.04 -14.22 1.45
N LEU A 160 -4.50 -13.34 2.32
CA LEU A 160 -4.13 -11.98 1.92
C LEU A 160 -3.09 -11.97 0.81
N GLN A 161 -2.06 -12.81 0.93
CA GLN A 161 -1.03 -12.92 -0.10
C GLN A 161 -1.64 -13.30 -1.45
N ASP A 162 -2.58 -14.24 -1.48
CA ASP A 162 -3.25 -14.67 -2.71
C ASP A 162 -4.12 -13.55 -3.29
N MET A 163 -4.92 -12.88 -2.46
CA MET A 163 -5.79 -11.79 -2.91
C MET A 163 -4.99 -10.60 -3.44
N LEU A 164 -3.97 -10.15 -2.70
CA LEU A 164 -3.13 -9.02 -3.10
C LEU A 164 -2.28 -9.35 -4.33
N SER A 165 -1.85 -10.60 -4.50
CA SER A 165 -1.12 -11.04 -5.70
C SER A 165 -1.97 -10.94 -6.94
N ARG A 166 -3.21 -11.47 -6.90
CA ARG A 166 -4.17 -11.35 -8.02
C ARG A 166 -4.49 -9.89 -8.32
N PHE A 167 -4.69 -9.08 -7.29
CA PHE A 167 -4.94 -7.66 -7.49
C PHE A 167 -3.75 -6.94 -8.12
N THR A 168 -2.51 -7.30 -7.74
CA THR A 168 -1.30 -6.77 -8.37
C THR A 168 -1.24 -7.09 -9.88
N GLU A 169 -1.64 -8.29 -10.28
CA GLU A 169 -1.72 -8.67 -11.70
C GLU A 169 -2.66 -7.75 -12.48
N VAL A 170 -3.87 -7.53 -11.94
CA VAL A 170 -4.86 -6.63 -12.56
C VAL A 170 -4.38 -5.16 -12.58
N LEU A 171 -3.65 -4.71 -11.55
CA LEU A 171 -3.02 -3.39 -11.55
C LEU A 171 -1.99 -3.23 -12.69
N CYS A 172 -1.14 -4.24 -12.90
CA CYS A 172 -0.18 -4.23 -14.02
C CYS A 172 -0.89 -4.19 -15.38
N GLU A 173 -2.00 -4.94 -15.54
CA GLU A 173 -2.83 -4.93 -16.75
C GLU A 173 -3.51 -3.57 -16.99
N ALA A 174 -3.92 -2.88 -15.92
CA ALA A 174 -4.49 -1.53 -16.00
C ALA A 174 -3.46 -0.45 -16.35
N GLY A 175 -2.18 -0.81 -16.50
CA GLY A 175 -1.11 0.10 -16.90
C GLY A 175 -0.47 0.89 -15.75
N VAL A 176 -0.54 0.36 -14.53
CA VAL A 176 0.25 0.85 -13.41
C VAL A 176 1.73 0.58 -13.70
N GLU A 177 2.56 1.61 -13.63
CA GLU A 177 4.01 1.51 -13.93
C GLU A 177 4.82 1.12 -12.69
N TYR A 178 4.35 1.53 -11.51
CA TYR A 178 5.02 1.24 -10.25
C TYR A 178 4.04 0.71 -9.21
N ILE A 179 4.35 -0.45 -8.64
CA ILE A 179 3.70 -0.94 -7.42
C ILE A 179 4.55 -0.51 -6.23
N SER A 180 4.00 0.34 -5.37
CA SER A 180 4.66 0.82 -4.15
C SER A 180 4.09 0.10 -2.93
N TYR A 181 4.77 -0.95 -2.47
CA TYR A 181 4.33 -1.69 -1.29
C TYR A 181 4.64 -0.91 0.00
N SER A 182 3.65 -0.78 0.85
CA SER A 182 3.75 -0.08 2.13
C SER A 182 2.86 -0.72 3.19
N ASP A 183 3.43 -1.01 4.36
CA ASP A 183 2.69 -1.50 5.53
C ASP A 183 3.01 -0.62 6.75
N PRO A 184 2.43 0.60 6.84
CA PRO A 184 2.72 1.53 7.92
C PRO A 184 2.48 0.95 9.31
N ALA A 185 1.42 0.15 9.49
CA ALA A 185 1.12 -0.51 10.76
C ALA A 185 2.00 -1.76 11.01
N GLY A 186 2.60 -2.32 9.97
CA GLY A 186 3.47 -3.50 10.01
C GLY A 186 4.94 -3.20 10.32
N ASN A 187 5.31 -1.95 10.63
CA ASN A 187 6.68 -1.61 10.92
C ASN A 187 7.14 -2.11 12.31
N ALA A 188 8.45 -2.32 12.45
CA ALA A 188 9.06 -2.88 13.66
C ALA A 188 8.82 -2.02 14.92
N ASN A 189 8.59 -0.70 14.79
CA ASN A 189 8.30 0.17 15.93
C ASN A 189 6.92 -0.10 16.55
N ILE A 190 5.97 -0.61 15.73
CA ILE A 190 4.63 -0.99 16.18
C ILE A 190 4.59 -2.46 16.60
N LEU A 191 5.16 -3.35 15.77
CA LEU A 191 5.12 -4.79 15.99
C LEU A 191 6.13 -5.27 17.04
N GLY A 192 7.18 -4.51 17.28
CA GLY A 192 8.37 -4.97 17.99
C GLY A 192 9.17 -6.00 17.17
N PRO A 193 10.40 -6.32 17.62
CA PRO A 193 11.32 -7.14 16.83
C PRO A 193 10.78 -8.55 16.55
N LYS A 194 10.14 -9.19 17.54
CA LYS A 194 9.63 -10.56 17.39
C LYS A 194 8.57 -10.68 16.28
N TYR A 195 7.51 -9.87 16.35
CA TYR A 195 6.43 -9.93 15.36
C TYR A 195 6.84 -9.31 14.04
N GLY A 196 7.75 -8.34 14.05
CA GLY A 196 8.34 -7.78 12.84
C GLY A 196 9.12 -8.83 12.04
N SER A 197 9.96 -9.65 12.68
CA SER A 197 10.64 -10.78 12.01
C SER A 197 9.65 -11.81 11.50
N LEU A 198 8.68 -12.22 12.33
CA LEU A 198 7.65 -13.17 11.92
C LEU A 198 6.86 -12.68 10.69
N LEU A 199 6.47 -11.42 10.68
CA LEU A 199 5.78 -10.83 9.53
C LEU A 199 6.69 -10.81 8.29
N THR A 200 7.93 -10.41 8.47
CA THR A 200 8.91 -10.36 7.37
C THR A 200 9.11 -11.72 6.73
N GLU A 201 9.33 -12.75 7.52
CA GLU A 201 9.58 -14.11 7.04
C GLU A 201 8.33 -14.79 6.49
N ARG A 202 7.19 -14.59 7.15
CA ARG A 202 5.96 -15.30 6.82
C ARG A 202 5.15 -14.64 5.69
N PHE A 203 5.25 -13.33 5.54
CA PHE A 203 4.46 -12.59 4.56
C PHE A 203 5.31 -11.67 3.69
N THR A 204 6.02 -10.68 4.27
CA THR A 204 6.56 -9.57 3.48
C THR A 204 7.56 -10.05 2.43
N LEU A 205 8.54 -10.89 2.80
CA LEU A 205 9.55 -11.38 1.87
C LEU A 205 8.97 -12.32 0.80
N PRO A 206 8.18 -13.36 1.14
CA PRO A 206 7.56 -14.22 0.12
C PRO A 206 6.62 -13.44 -0.81
N PHE A 207 5.84 -12.51 -0.26
CA PHE A 207 4.94 -11.68 -1.04
C PHE A 207 5.69 -10.78 -2.03
N LEU A 208 6.73 -10.08 -1.58
CA LEU A 208 7.54 -9.22 -2.45
C LEU A 208 8.20 -10.01 -3.58
N LYS A 209 8.69 -11.22 -3.32
CA LYS A 209 9.22 -12.11 -4.37
C LYS A 209 8.12 -12.46 -5.38
N ARG A 210 6.95 -12.86 -4.90
CA ARG A 210 5.82 -13.24 -5.74
C ARG A 210 5.33 -12.07 -6.62
N ILE A 211 5.14 -10.87 -6.04
CA ILE A 211 4.69 -9.73 -6.85
C ILE A 211 5.79 -9.22 -7.79
N ARG A 212 7.08 -9.41 -7.47
CA ARG A 212 8.18 -9.12 -8.41
C ARG A 212 8.09 -10.01 -9.65
N GLU A 213 7.79 -11.30 -9.47
CA GLU A 213 7.55 -12.23 -10.58
C GLU A 213 6.34 -11.83 -11.41
N ILE A 214 5.22 -11.47 -10.75
CA ILE A 214 3.99 -10.99 -11.41
C ILE A 214 4.25 -9.71 -12.20
N CYS A 215 4.96 -8.75 -11.63
CA CYS A 215 5.31 -7.50 -12.30
C CYS A 215 6.17 -7.76 -13.55
N GLY A 216 7.16 -8.64 -13.47
CA GLY A 216 8.10 -8.89 -14.57
C GLY A 216 8.71 -7.57 -15.05
N ASP A 217 8.63 -7.33 -16.37
CA ASP A 217 9.06 -6.09 -17.00
C ASP A 217 7.92 -5.06 -17.17
N ARG A 218 6.67 -5.42 -16.77
CA ARG A 218 5.50 -4.55 -16.92
C ARG A 218 5.44 -3.45 -15.86
N CYS A 219 5.86 -3.74 -14.64
CA CYS A 219 5.81 -2.84 -13.50
C CYS A 219 7.12 -2.90 -12.72
N SER A 220 7.52 -1.76 -12.16
CA SER A 220 8.63 -1.70 -11.20
C SER A 220 8.10 -1.81 -9.77
N LEU A 221 8.82 -2.57 -8.94
CA LEU A 221 8.46 -2.73 -7.53
C LEU A 221 9.21 -1.73 -6.66
N LEU A 222 8.45 -0.92 -5.95
CA LEU A 222 8.95 -0.01 -4.93
C LEU A 222 8.55 -0.50 -3.54
N ILE A 223 9.41 -0.30 -2.55
CA ILE A 223 9.07 -0.53 -1.14
C ILE A 223 9.30 0.71 -0.29
N CYS A 224 8.43 0.92 0.68
CA CYS A 224 8.58 1.96 1.67
C CYS A 224 9.89 1.78 2.48
N PRO A 225 10.61 2.85 2.83
CA PRO A 225 11.81 2.76 3.67
C PRO A 225 11.62 2.02 5.00
N MET A 226 10.43 2.09 5.60
CA MET A 226 10.13 1.33 6.83
C MET A 226 10.07 -0.17 6.59
N THR A 227 9.51 -0.60 5.46
CA THR A 227 9.55 -2.01 5.04
C THR A 227 10.98 -2.43 4.72
N ALA A 228 11.75 -1.57 4.06
CA ALA A 228 13.17 -1.82 3.77
C ALA A 228 14.00 -1.98 5.05
N ALA A 229 13.73 -1.20 6.09
CA ALA A 229 14.39 -1.35 7.39
C ALA A 229 14.15 -2.75 8.00
N SER A 230 12.90 -3.23 7.96
CA SER A 230 12.56 -4.57 8.46
C SER A 230 13.26 -5.68 7.68
N LEU A 231 13.28 -5.58 6.35
CA LEU A 231 13.98 -6.54 5.48
C LEU A 231 15.50 -6.50 5.67
N SER A 232 16.08 -5.30 5.82
CA SER A 232 17.52 -5.11 6.02
C SER A 232 18.00 -5.67 7.34
N SER A 233 17.24 -5.48 8.41
CA SER A 233 17.58 -6.05 9.74
C SER A 233 17.58 -7.58 9.73
N GLY A 234 16.76 -8.21 8.91
CA GLY A 234 16.77 -9.66 8.65
C GLY A 234 17.82 -10.13 7.63
N GLY A 235 18.62 -9.23 7.06
CA GLY A 235 19.63 -9.57 6.03
C GLY A 235 19.03 -9.94 4.67
N HIS A 236 17.78 -9.56 4.41
CA HIS A 236 17.04 -9.90 3.18
C HIS A 236 17.22 -8.89 2.04
N LEU A 237 17.87 -7.75 2.27
CA LEU A 237 18.19 -6.76 1.25
C LEU A 237 19.68 -6.67 1.00
N LEU A 238 20.08 -6.82 -0.26
CA LEU A 238 21.45 -6.59 -0.76
C LEU A 238 21.45 -5.37 -1.67
N ALA A 239 22.40 -4.47 -1.48
CA ALA A 239 22.60 -3.36 -2.40
C ALA A 239 22.84 -3.87 -3.83
N ALA A 240 22.21 -3.25 -4.80
CA ALA A 240 22.35 -3.56 -6.21
C ALA A 240 22.98 -2.37 -6.96
N ALA A 241 23.50 -2.63 -8.15
CA ALA A 241 23.93 -1.57 -9.07
C ALA A 241 22.73 -0.65 -9.45
N PRO A 242 22.97 0.61 -9.87
CA PRO A 242 21.90 1.53 -10.23
C PRO A 242 20.91 0.98 -11.27
N ASP A 243 21.41 0.20 -12.21
CA ASP A 243 20.62 -0.39 -13.31
C ASP A 243 20.21 -1.84 -13.04
N GLY A 244 20.38 -2.33 -11.80
CA GLY A 244 20.09 -3.71 -11.43
C GLY A 244 19.34 -3.80 -10.12
N GLY A 245 18.67 -4.93 -9.90
CA GLY A 245 17.96 -5.20 -8.65
C GLY A 245 16.53 -5.68 -8.89
N ASP A 246 15.92 -6.16 -7.82
CA ASP A 246 14.56 -6.70 -7.86
C ASP A 246 13.53 -5.66 -7.43
N ILE A 247 13.96 -4.75 -6.55
CA ILE A 247 13.12 -3.71 -5.96
C ILE A 247 13.89 -2.42 -5.73
N ALA A 248 13.16 -1.31 -5.65
CA ALA A 248 13.72 -0.03 -5.27
C ALA A 248 13.11 0.48 -3.94
N VAL A 249 13.94 1.06 -3.09
CA VAL A 249 13.46 1.69 -1.85
C VAL A 249 13.13 3.14 -2.11
N CYS A 250 11.88 3.48 -1.91
CA CYS A 250 11.36 4.81 -2.20
C CYS A 250 10.21 5.21 -1.28
N CYS A 251 10.20 6.45 -0.79
CA CYS A 251 9.03 7.02 -0.12
C CYS A 251 8.23 7.88 -1.10
N VAL A 252 7.33 7.30 -1.88
CA VAL A 252 6.59 7.95 -2.98
C VAL A 252 5.80 9.22 -2.60
N LYS A 253 5.66 9.49 -1.30
CA LYS A 253 4.98 10.68 -0.77
C LYS A 253 5.89 11.92 -0.64
N ARG A 254 7.21 11.75 -0.71
CA ARG A 254 8.18 12.84 -0.57
C ARG A 254 8.68 13.34 -1.93
N GLU A 255 9.00 14.62 -2.03
CA GLU A 255 9.69 15.19 -3.19
C GLU A 255 11.01 14.45 -3.48
N GLY A 256 11.30 14.26 -4.77
CA GLY A 256 12.53 13.61 -5.23
C GLY A 256 12.62 12.12 -4.92
N CYS A 257 11.53 11.51 -4.50
CA CYS A 257 11.46 10.12 -4.06
C CYS A 257 11.78 9.11 -5.15
N MET A 258 11.63 9.45 -6.42
CA MET A 258 12.03 8.59 -7.54
C MET A 258 13.56 8.45 -7.68
N LYS A 259 14.36 9.15 -6.86
CA LYS A 259 15.78 8.85 -6.64
C LYS A 259 15.93 7.64 -5.71
N SER A 260 15.48 6.51 -6.19
CA SER A 260 15.48 5.26 -5.45
C SER A 260 16.86 4.60 -5.44
N LYS A 261 17.13 3.81 -4.38
CA LYS A 261 18.25 2.87 -4.37
C LYS A 261 17.74 1.48 -4.68
N ASN A 262 18.40 0.79 -5.58
CA ASN A 262 18.03 -0.56 -6.00
C ASN A 262 18.64 -1.61 -5.08
N PHE A 263 17.88 -2.67 -4.83
CA PHE A 263 18.26 -3.80 -3.99
C PHE A 263 17.86 -5.12 -4.64
N LYS A 264 18.58 -6.19 -4.26
CA LYS A 264 18.18 -7.58 -4.52
C LYS A 264 17.52 -8.16 -3.28
N LEU A 265 16.44 -8.91 -3.48
CA LEU A 265 15.83 -9.75 -2.45
C LEU A 265 16.60 -11.06 -2.31
N ARG A 266 16.94 -11.46 -1.08
CA ARG A 266 17.53 -12.76 -0.76
C ARG A 266 16.49 -13.83 -0.53
#